data_d498f5059ad9901bf4a0103539b5bfd3
#
_entry.id   d498f5059ad9901bf4a0103539b5bfd3
#
_cell.length_a   1.000
_cell.length_b   1.000
_cell.length_c   1.000
_cell.angle_alpha   90.00
_cell.angle_beta   90.00
_cell.angle_gamma   90.00
#
_symmetry.space_group_name_H-M   'P 1'
#
loop_
_entity.id
_entity.type
_entity.pdbx_description
1 polymer ?
#
loop_
_entity_poly.entity_id
_entity_poly.type
_entity_poly.pdbx_seq_one_letter_code
_entity_poly.pdbx_strand_id
1 'polypeptide(L)'
;MPMAEQKKEWQGHAGHILDSLNEFKIIDCEKCQFKHAVPIPTEKELLEFYKSEFYSIEKPLYIERMEEDADWWNLCYDERYESFEKFLPSDRRSILDIGSGPGFFLKRGQERGW
;
A
#
# COMPACT_ATOMS: atom_id res chain seq x y z
N MET A 1 -37.18 -16.97 10.89
CA MET A 1 -36.60 -15.62 10.92
C MET A 1 -35.22 -15.72 10.34
N PRO A 2 -34.88 -15.02 9.27
CA PRO A 2 -33.50 -14.97 8.83
C PRO A 2 -32.71 -14.28 9.97
N MET A 3 -31.64 -14.93 10.42
CA MET A 3 -30.68 -14.30 11.30
C MET A 3 -30.20 -13.04 10.60
N ALA A 4 -30.41 -11.88 11.24
CA ALA A 4 -29.85 -10.64 10.75
C ALA A 4 -28.34 -10.84 10.62
N GLU A 5 -27.82 -10.80 9.40
CA GLU A 5 -26.39 -10.69 9.19
C GLU A 5 -25.90 -9.53 10.05
N GLN A 6 -25.08 -9.85 11.04
CA GLN A 6 -24.40 -8.82 11.80
C GLN A 6 -23.53 -8.07 10.80
N LYS A 7 -24.03 -6.91 10.35
CA LYS A 7 -23.24 -5.98 9.56
C LYS A 7 -21.97 -5.72 10.34
N LYS A 8 -20.84 -6.12 9.79
CA LYS A 8 -19.53 -5.72 10.33
C LYS A 8 -19.60 -4.22 10.54
N GLU A 9 -19.43 -3.78 11.77
CA GLU A 9 -19.45 -2.36 12.08
C GLU A 9 -18.32 -1.66 11.34
N TRP A 10 -18.59 -0.48 10.84
CA TRP A 10 -17.58 0.32 10.15
C TRP A 10 -16.66 1.09 11.11
N GLN A 11 -16.58 0.65 12.35
CA GLN A 11 -15.66 1.16 13.37
C GLN A 11 -15.75 2.69 13.56
N GLY A 12 -16.98 3.22 13.53
CA GLY A 12 -17.25 4.66 13.63
C GLY A 12 -17.02 5.46 12.35
N HIS A 13 -16.63 4.82 11.25
CA HIS A 13 -16.57 5.46 9.94
C HIS A 13 -17.95 5.48 9.29
N ALA A 14 -18.31 6.61 8.69
CA ALA A 14 -19.57 6.80 8.00
C ALA A 14 -19.43 7.78 6.85
N GLY A 15 -20.30 7.68 5.88
CA GLY A 15 -20.35 8.60 4.74
C GLY A 15 -21.20 8.07 3.61
N HIS A 16 -21.32 8.85 2.56
CA HIS A 16 -22.05 8.48 1.37
C HIS A 16 -21.39 7.28 0.68
N ILE A 17 -22.18 6.27 0.32
CA ILE A 17 -21.72 5.09 -0.41
C ILE A 17 -21.56 5.46 -1.88
N LEU A 18 -20.36 5.34 -2.39
CA LEU A 18 -20.01 5.64 -3.78
C LEU A 18 -20.05 4.39 -4.67
N ASP A 19 -19.64 3.25 -4.11
CA ASP A 19 -19.58 1.96 -4.82
C ASP A 19 -19.64 0.79 -3.84
N SER A 20 -19.91 -0.39 -4.35
CA SER A 20 -20.03 -1.63 -3.57
C SER A 20 -19.49 -2.81 -4.36
N LEU A 21 -18.67 -3.60 -3.69
CA LEU A 21 -18.14 -4.86 -4.23
C LEU A 21 -18.12 -5.93 -3.12
N ASN A 22 -18.93 -6.98 -3.31
CA ASN A 22 -19.15 -8.01 -2.29
C ASN A 22 -19.59 -7.39 -0.94
N GLU A 23 -18.88 -7.70 0.14
CA GLU A 23 -19.13 -7.15 1.48
C GLU A 23 -18.57 -5.74 1.68
N PHE A 24 -17.73 -5.25 0.76
CA PHE A 24 -17.08 -3.96 0.87
C PHE A 24 -17.92 -2.84 0.23
N LYS A 25 -17.82 -1.68 0.86
CA LYS A 25 -18.36 -0.42 0.35
C LYS A 25 -17.24 0.60 0.23
N ILE A 26 -17.25 1.40 -0.81
CA ILE A 26 -16.43 2.61 -0.89
C ILE A 26 -17.27 3.76 -0.41
N ILE A 27 -16.81 4.46 0.60
CA ILE A 27 -17.51 5.60 1.18
C ILE A 27 -16.70 6.89 1.09
N ASP A 28 -17.39 8.00 0.99
CA ASP A 28 -16.82 9.33 1.23
C ASP A 28 -16.88 9.60 2.73
N CYS A 29 -15.81 9.28 3.44
CA CYS A 29 -15.83 9.19 4.89
C CYS A 29 -15.81 10.57 5.55
N GLU A 30 -16.84 10.85 6.34
CA GLU A 30 -16.95 12.10 7.10
C GLU A 30 -15.91 12.20 8.22
N LYS A 31 -15.54 11.07 8.82
CA LYS A 31 -14.53 11.01 9.87
C LYS A 31 -13.10 11.24 9.35
N CYS A 32 -12.75 10.59 8.25
CA CYS A 32 -11.41 10.64 7.67
C CYS A 32 -11.20 11.81 6.73
N GLN A 33 -12.27 12.39 6.18
CA GLN A 33 -12.24 13.43 5.15
C GLN A 33 -11.61 12.95 3.82
N PHE A 34 -11.62 11.64 3.57
CA PHE A 34 -11.22 11.03 2.29
C PHE A 34 -12.03 9.75 2.02
N LYS A 35 -11.98 9.29 0.78
CA LYS A 35 -12.68 8.09 0.32
C LYS A 35 -11.88 6.85 0.64
N HIS A 36 -12.54 5.86 1.24
CA HIS A 36 -11.91 4.56 1.53
C HIS A 36 -12.94 3.43 1.60
N ALA A 37 -12.45 2.21 1.62
CA ALA A 37 -13.28 1.02 1.78
C ALA A 37 -13.68 0.80 3.25
N VAL A 38 -14.85 0.22 3.43
CA VAL A 38 -15.35 -0.31 4.71
C VAL A 38 -15.97 -1.70 4.47
N PRO A 39 -15.98 -2.62 5.43
CA PRO A 39 -15.38 -2.51 6.77
C PRO A 39 -13.84 -2.45 6.68
N ILE A 40 -13.21 -1.81 7.67
CA ILE A 40 -11.76 -1.74 7.77
C ILE A 40 -11.26 -3.06 8.36
N PRO A 41 -10.32 -3.77 7.71
CA PRO A 41 -9.75 -4.99 8.27
C PRO A 41 -9.04 -4.71 9.60
N THR A 42 -9.13 -5.65 10.53
CA THR A 42 -8.34 -5.61 11.75
C THR A 42 -6.87 -5.90 11.46
N GLU A 43 -5.99 -5.51 12.37
CA GLU A 43 -4.56 -5.82 12.28
C GLU A 43 -4.31 -7.33 12.11
N LYS A 44 -5.07 -8.15 12.83
CA LYS A 44 -4.98 -9.61 12.73
C LYS A 44 -5.37 -10.13 11.34
N GLU A 45 -6.49 -9.65 10.80
CA GLU A 45 -6.95 -10.02 9.46
C GLU A 45 -5.94 -9.62 8.38
N LEU A 46 -5.37 -8.43 8.48
CA LEU A 46 -4.31 -7.96 7.58
C LEU A 46 -3.06 -8.83 7.68
N LEU A 47 -2.63 -9.15 8.89
CA LEU A 47 -1.45 -9.98 9.12
C LEU A 47 -1.61 -11.38 8.53
N GLU A 48 -2.78 -11.99 8.73
CA GLU A 48 -3.11 -13.30 8.17
C GLU A 48 -3.15 -13.26 6.64
N PHE A 49 -3.77 -12.25 6.06
CA PHE A 49 -3.83 -12.04 4.61
C PHE A 49 -2.43 -11.91 3.99
N TYR A 50 -1.58 -11.06 4.54
CA TYR A 50 -0.21 -10.88 4.03
C TYR A 50 0.67 -12.11 4.19
N LYS A 51 0.46 -12.91 5.24
CA LYS A 51 1.22 -14.14 5.44
C LYS A 51 0.81 -15.28 4.50
N SER A 52 -0.49 -15.43 4.25
CA SER A 52 -1.02 -16.62 3.59
C SER A 52 -1.50 -16.40 2.17
N GLU A 53 -1.97 -15.23 1.83
CA GLU A 53 -2.68 -15.01 0.56
C GLU A 53 -1.99 -14.02 -0.37
N PHE A 54 -1.48 -12.90 0.15
CA PHE A 54 -1.00 -11.81 -0.69
C PHE A 54 0.12 -12.23 -1.63
N TYR A 55 1.19 -12.79 -1.10
CA TYR A 55 2.34 -13.19 -1.92
C TYR A 55 2.18 -14.51 -2.66
N SER A 56 1.32 -15.41 -2.18
CA SER A 56 1.11 -16.72 -2.79
C SER A 56 0.00 -16.73 -3.84
N ILE A 57 -1.04 -15.96 -3.65
CA ILE A 57 -2.24 -15.93 -4.51
C ILE A 57 -2.31 -14.65 -5.33
N GLU A 58 -2.26 -13.49 -4.65
CA GLU A 58 -2.42 -12.18 -5.30
C GLU A 58 -1.16 -11.73 -6.06
N LYS A 59 0.00 -12.02 -5.51
CA LYS A 59 1.30 -11.61 -6.07
C LYS A 59 2.29 -12.78 -6.15
N PRO A 60 1.93 -13.88 -6.85
CA PRO A 60 2.85 -15.00 -7.01
C PRO A 60 4.09 -14.55 -7.78
N LEU A 61 5.25 -15.06 -7.38
CA LEU A 61 6.54 -14.72 -7.99
C LEU A 61 6.86 -13.22 -8.00
N TYR A 62 6.34 -12.49 -6.99
CA TYR A 62 6.50 -11.03 -6.93
C TYR A 62 7.97 -10.58 -6.91
N ILE A 63 8.79 -11.23 -6.09
CA ILE A 63 10.21 -10.90 -5.96
C ILE A 63 10.95 -11.26 -7.23
N GLU A 64 10.73 -12.45 -7.78
CA GLU A 64 11.33 -12.93 -9.01
C GLU A 64 11.03 -12.00 -10.19
N ARG A 65 9.79 -11.57 -10.33
CA ARG A 65 9.39 -10.61 -11.38
C ARG A 65 10.02 -9.24 -11.19
N MET A 66 10.14 -8.78 -9.94
CA MET A 66 10.85 -7.53 -9.65
C MET A 66 12.33 -7.61 -10.02
N GLU A 67 12.97 -8.76 -9.80
CA GLU A 67 14.37 -9.00 -10.18
C GLU A 67 14.54 -9.11 -11.69
N GLU A 68 13.64 -9.77 -12.40
CA GLU A 68 13.65 -9.83 -13.88
C GLU A 68 13.55 -8.45 -14.53
N ASP A 69 12.76 -7.56 -13.95
CA ASP A 69 12.53 -6.20 -14.43
C ASP A 69 13.42 -5.15 -13.74
N ALA A 70 14.50 -5.58 -13.07
CA ALA A 70 15.32 -4.71 -12.22
C ALA A 70 15.89 -3.50 -12.97
N ASP A 71 16.33 -3.65 -14.19
CA ASP A 71 16.88 -2.55 -14.99
C ASP A 71 15.82 -1.47 -15.24
N TRP A 72 14.61 -1.86 -15.59
CA TRP A 72 13.51 -0.93 -15.79
C TRP A 72 13.11 -0.24 -14.48
N TRP A 73 12.98 -1.00 -13.38
CA TRP A 73 12.67 -0.43 -12.07
C TRP A 73 13.75 0.53 -11.60
N ASN A 74 15.02 0.20 -11.80
CA ASN A 74 16.13 1.09 -11.45
C ASN A 74 16.09 2.41 -12.22
N LEU A 75 15.71 2.41 -13.49
CA LEU A 75 15.49 3.65 -14.24
C LEU A 75 14.39 4.50 -13.60
N CYS A 76 13.26 3.88 -13.23
CA CYS A 76 12.17 4.58 -12.55
C CYS A 76 12.59 5.13 -11.17
N TYR A 77 13.38 4.37 -10.43
CA TYR A 77 13.89 4.80 -9.13
C TYR A 77 14.90 5.94 -9.27
N ASP A 78 15.81 5.85 -10.22
CA ASP A 78 16.79 6.91 -10.52
C ASP A 78 16.10 8.23 -10.85
N GLU A 79 15.07 8.21 -11.68
CA GLU A 79 14.28 9.41 -12.01
C GLU A 79 13.67 10.05 -10.75
N ARG A 80 13.15 9.25 -9.83
CA ARG A 80 12.61 9.75 -8.57
C ARG A 80 13.70 10.34 -7.67
N TYR A 81 14.82 9.65 -7.51
CA TYR A 81 15.95 10.16 -6.72
C TYR A 81 16.55 11.42 -7.31
N GLU A 82 16.71 11.50 -8.61
CA GLU A 82 17.17 12.71 -9.30
C GLU A 82 16.23 13.88 -9.04
N SER A 83 14.93 13.62 -9.02
CA SER A 83 13.93 14.63 -8.67
C SER A 83 14.10 15.11 -7.22
N PHE A 84 14.27 14.18 -6.26
CA PHE A 84 14.51 14.54 -4.87
C PHE A 84 15.81 15.33 -4.69
N GLU A 85 16.88 14.89 -5.32
CA GLU A 85 18.21 15.53 -5.26
C GLU A 85 18.20 16.92 -5.87
N LYS A 86 17.34 17.16 -6.85
CA LYS A 86 17.16 18.48 -7.45
C LYS A 86 16.49 19.48 -6.53
N PHE A 87 15.55 19.04 -5.68
CA PHE A 87 14.76 19.89 -4.81
C PHE A 87 15.27 19.97 -3.37
N LEU A 88 16.09 19.02 -2.93
CA LEU A 88 16.62 18.97 -1.57
C LEU A 88 18.09 19.41 -1.52
N PRO A 89 18.52 20.08 -0.43
CA PRO A 89 19.93 20.37 -0.20
C PRO A 89 20.78 19.11 -0.18
N SER A 90 22.06 19.23 -0.58
CA SER A 90 22.98 18.09 -0.68
C SER A 90 23.31 17.39 0.64
N ASP A 91 23.05 18.04 1.77
CA ASP A 91 23.21 17.49 3.11
C ASP A 91 21.96 16.74 3.62
N ARG A 92 20.89 16.71 2.83
CA ARG A 92 19.63 16.01 3.14
C ARG A 92 19.43 14.82 2.22
N ARG A 93 19.91 13.68 2.66
CA ARG A 93 19.86 12.40 1.94
C ARG A 93 19.27 11.27 2.80
N SER A 94 18.19 11.59 3.55
CA SER A 94 17.46 10.60 4.34
C SER A 94 16.09 10.39 3.75
N ILE A 95 15.67 9.13 3.66
CA ILE A 95 14.37 8.73 3.14
C ILE A 95 13.73 7.66 4.04
N LEU A 96 12.44 7.79 4.24
CA LEU A 96 11.59 6.76 4.85
C LEU A 96 10.54 6.33 3.83
N ASP A 97 10.50 5.06 3.52
CA ASP A 97 9.51 4.47 2.62
C ASP A 97 8.54 3.59 3.42
N ILE A 98 7.31 4.05 3.56
CA ILE A 98 6.24 3.32 4.22
C ILE A 98 5.62 2.35 3.22
N GLY A 99 5.62 1.05 3.55
CA GLY A 99 5.18 0.00 2.62
C GLY A 99 6.23 -0.33 1.57
N SER A 100 7.50 -0.33 1.95
CA SER A 100 8.65 -0.51 1.04
C SER A 100 8.73 -1.88 0.35
N GLY A 101 7.89 -2.85 0.71
CA GLY A 101 7.94 -4.21 0.18
C GLY A 101 9.32 -4.86 0.41
N PRO A 102 9.95 -5.46 -0.61
CA PRO A 102 11.28 -6.07 -0.48
C PRO A 102 12.42 -5.03 -0.37
N GLY A 103 12.14 -3.74 -0.47
CA GLY A 103 13.11 -2.68 -0.24
C GLY A 103 14.01 -2.33 -1.44
N PHE A 104 13.66 -2.71 -2.66
CA PHE A 104 14.47 -2.43 -3.86
C PHE A 104 14.63 -0.93 -4.12
N PHE A 105 13.60 -0.15 -3.89
CA PHE A 105 13.67 1.32 -4.00
C PHE A 105 14.69 1.91 -3.00
N LEU A 106 14.64 1.48 -1.75
CA LEU A 106 15.58 1.92 -0.71
C LEU A 106 17.01 1.47 -1.00
N LYS A 107 17.19 0.25 -1.49
CA LYS A 107 18.51 -0.25 -1.91
C LYS A 107 19.11 0.62 -3.00
N ARG A 108 18.33 0.99 -4.01
CA ARG A 108 18.78 1.90 -5.06
C ARG A 108 19.16 3.27 -4.51
N GLY A 109 18.39 3.80 -3.58
CA GLY A 109 18.71 5.03 -2.87
C GLY A 109 20.03 4.96 -2.11
N GLN A 110 20.27 3.86 -1.42
CA GLN A 110 21.53 3.62 -0.71
C GLN A 110 22.74 3.62 -1.67
N GLU A 111 22.63 3.01 -2.82
CA GLU A 111 23.65 3.02 -3.88
C GLU A 111 23.93 4.45 -4.40
N ARG A 112 22.96 5.35 -4.29
CA ARG A 112 23.06 6.77 -4.67
C ARG A 112 23.48 7.69 -3.51
N GLY A 113 23.74 7.16 -2.33
CA GLY A 113 24.17 7.93 -1.15
C GLY A 113 23.03 8.39 -0.22
N TRP A 114 21.87 7.80 -0.37
CA TRP A 114 20.73 8.01 0.56
C TRP A 114 20.81 7.11 1.78
#